data_5e6bc12990884672e01254aed8d6d4cc
#
_entry.id   5e6bc12990884672e01254aed8d6d4cc
#
_cell.length_a   1.000
_cell.length_b   1.000
_cell.length_c   1.000
_cell.angle_alpha   90.00
_cell.angle_beta   90.00
_cell.angle_gamma   90.00
#
_symmetry.space_group_name_H-M   'P 1'
#
loop_
_entity.id
_entity.type
_entity.pdbx_description
1 polymer ?
#
loop_
_entity_poly.entity_id
_entity_poly.type
_entity_poly.pdbx_seq_one_letter_code
_entity_poly.pdbx_strand_id
1 'polypeptide(L)'
;MDSIFKALADPARRTLLDSLHVKPGQSLQDLQVQLDMTRFGVMKHLGVLEEAKLIVTHKKGRFKYHYLNALPLQEAIDRWVEPLLQQPAARAVLNLKTQLEGTPKMTKPDFMMQTYIHCTQDALWHALTDAEANAAYNFVAGSCVRAGNKLVLKFPDDSVMLVLTETKLTPKTRIESTFEPHWAGPDVPLEQSRFVYMIEPQGENCMLTLEHYDIPAGQEGVADGWHRTLAGLKTWLETGQSVRFSHAEAEG
;
A
#
# COMPACT_ATOMS: atom_id res chain seq x y z
N MET A 1 25.37 -8.57 -10.27
CA MET A 1 23.96 -8.36 -10.68
C MET A 1 23.43 -9.53 -11.50
N ASP A 2 24.13 -10.08 -12.46
CA ASP A 2 23.69 -11.23 -13.27
C ASP A 2 23.31 -12.45 -12.43
N SER A 3 23.98 -12.64 -11.29
CA SER A 3 23.67 -13.71 -10.34
C SER A 3 22.26 -13.60 -9.76
N ILE A 4 21.74 -12.38 -9.53
CA ILE A 4 20.39 -12.14 -9.00
C ILE A 4 19.35 -12.58 -10.03
N PHE A 5 19.44 -12.10 -11.26
CA PHE A 5 18.51 -12.48 -12.32
C PHE A 5 18.56 -13.97 -12.64
N LYS A 6 19.77 -14.55 -12.68
CA LYS A 6 19.94 -15.99 -12.83
C LYS A 6 19.31 -16.78 -11.68
N ALA A 7 19.43 -16.29 -10.44
CA ALA A 7 18.80 -16.90 -9.28
C ALA A 7 17.27 -16.83 -9.35
N LEU A 8 16.71 -15.72 -9.80
CA LEU A 8 15.25 -15.53 -9.93
C LEU A 8 14.63 -16.24 -11.14
N ALA A 9 15.39 -16.69 -12.11
CA ALA A 9 14.88 -17.33 -13.33
C ALA A 9 14.19 -18.68 -13.09
N ASP A 10 14.44 -19.33 -11.95
CA ASP A 10 13.92 -20.67 -11.62
C ASP A 10 12.70 -20.59 -10.68
N PRO A 11 11.59 -21.26 -10.99
CA PRO A 11 10.37 -21.19 -10.18
C PRO A 11 10.56 -21.77 -8.77
N ALA A 12 11.31 -22.87 -8.60
CA ALA A 12 11.53 -23.44 -7.28
C ALA A 12 12.31 -22.49 -6.36
N ARG A 13 13.25 -21.71 -6.90
CA ARG A 13 13.96 -20.71 -6.12
C ARG A 13 13.07 -19.54 -5.72
N ARG A 14 12.13 -19.10 -6.57
CA ARG A 14 11.14 -18.09 -6.20
C ARG A 14 10.21 -18.60 -5.08
N THR A 15 9.73 -19.85 -5.16
CA THR A 15 8.94 -20.46 -4.08
C THR A 15 9.70 -20.50 -2.75
N LEU A 16 11.01 -20.78 -2.76
CA LEU A 16 11.83 -20.74 -1.55
C LEU A 16 11.95 -19.31 -0.97
N LEU A 17 12.11 -18.30 -1.83
CA LEU A 17 12.15 -16.90 -1.39
C LEU A 17 10.81 -16.43 -0.83
N ASP A 18 9.69 -16.80 -1.47
CA ASP A 18 8.33 -16.50 -1.00
C ASP A 18 8.09 -17.12 0.38
N SER A 19 8.50 -18.37 0.56
CA SER A 19 8.42 -19.06 1.84
C SER A 19 9.23 -18.37 2.94
N LEU A 20 10.47 -17.96 2.64
CA LEU A 20 11.33 -17.26 3.58
C LEU A 20 10.86 -15.83 3.87
N HIS A 21 10.12 -15.22 2.94
CA HIS A 21 9.47 -13.93 3.17
C HIS A 21 8.33 -14.05 4.20
N VAL A 22 7.48 -15.08 4.06
CA VAL A 22 6.35 -15.32 4.97
C VAL A 22 6.83 -15.79 6.35
N LYS A 23 7.83 -16.70 6.38
CA LYS A 23 8.37 -17.27 7.63
C LYS A 23 9.89 -17.25 7.61
N PRO A 24 10.52 -16.24 8.21
CA PRO A 24 11.98 -16.20 8.33
C PRO A 24 12.55 -17.31 9.23
N GLY A 25 13.78 -17.73 8.98
CA GLY A 25 14.48 -18.65 9.86
C GLY A 25 14.03 -20.10 9.71
N GLN A 26 13.87 -20.57 8.48
CA GLN A 26 13.52 -21.97 8.19
C GLN A 26 14.76 -22.84 8.01
N SER A 27 14.67 -24.09 8.50
CA SER A 27 15.67 -25.13 8.25
C SER A 27 15.51 -25.72 6.85
N LEU A 28 16.52 -26.47 6.38
CA LEU A 28 16.43 -27.21 5.13
C LEU A 28 15.23 -28.17 5.10
N GLN A 29 14.89 -28.76 6.24
CA GLN A 29 13.76 -29.69 6.34
C GLN A 29 12.42 -28.98 6.15
N ASP A 30 12.26 -27.79 6.76
CA ASP A 30 11.05 -26.97 6.63
C ASP A 30 10.83 -26.53 5.18
N LEU A 31 11.92 -26.14 4.49
CA LEU A 31 11.88 -25.69 3.11
C LEU A 31 11.65 -26.84 2.12
N GLN A 32 12.12 -28.05 2.44
CA GLN A 32 11.94 -29.23 1.58
C GLN A 32 10.47 -29.63 1.47
N VAL A 33 9.70 -29.53 2.56
CA VAL A 33 8.27 -29.92 2.58
C VAL A 33 7.44 -29.13 1.57
N GLN A 34 7.92 -27.98 1.16
CA GLN A 34 7.18 -27.05 0.26
C GLN A 34 7.47 -27.31 -1.23
N LEU A 35 8.40 -28.19 -1.54
CA LEU A 35 8.83 -28.46 -2.90
C LEU A 35 8.79 -29.98 -3.16
N ASP A 36 8.22 -30.35 -4.30
CA ASP A 36 8.24 -31.76 -4.75
C ASP A 36 9.61 -32.09 -5.35
N MET A 37 10.63 -32.14 -4.47
CA MET A 37 11.98 -32.48 -4.88
C MET A 37 12.81 -33.07 -3.73
N THR A 38 13.92 -33.72 -4.12
CA THR A 38 14.84 -34.34 -3.15
C THR A 38 15.54 -33.25 -2.30
N ARG A 39 15.95 -33.66 -1.09
CA ARG A 39 16.75 -32.82 -0.20
C ARG A 39 17.98 -32.23 -0.88
N PHE A 40 18.64 -33.00 -1.74
CA PHE A 40 19.81 -32.55 -2.50
C PHE A 40 19.43 -31.48 -3.53
N GLY A 41 18.27 -31.62 -4.17
CA GLY A 41 17.72 -30.61 -5.08
C GLY A 41 17.51 -29.27 -4.37
N VAL A 42 16.81 -29.28 -3.20
CA VAL A 42 16.61 -28.07 -2.40
C VAL A 42 17.93 -27.42 -1.97
N MET A 43 18.90 -28.23 -1.52
CA MET A 43 20.23 -27.71 -1.17
C MET A 43 20.92 -26.99 -2.34
N LYS A 44 20.79 -27.53 -3.55
CA LYS A 44 21.37 -26.91 -4.76
C LYS A 44 20.70 -25.56 -5.06
N HIS A 45 19.38 -25.47 -4.96
CA HIS A 45 18.65 -24.21 -5.14
C HIS A 45 19.01 -23.18 -4.06
N LEU A 46 19.09 -23.59 -2.79
CA LEU A 46 19.54 -22.73 -1.70
C LEU A 46 20.98 -22.23 -1.90
N GLY A 47 21.87 -23.08 -2.41
CA GLY A 47 23.26 -22.68 -2.74
C GLY A 47 23.31 -21.55 -3.77
N VAL A 48 22.49 -21.64 -4.83
CA VAL A 48 22.39 -20.57 -5.84
C VAL A 48 21.84 -19.27 -5.24
N LEU A 49 20.85 -19.35 -4.36
CA LEU A 49 20.29 -18.18 -3.68
C LEU A 49 21.29 -17.55 -2.70
N GLU A 50 22.08 -18.37 -2.00
CA GLU A 50 23.14 -17.92 -1.08
C GLU A 50 24.29 -17.26 -1.84
N GLU A 51 24.73 -17.84 -2.97
CA GLU A 51 25.73 -17.27 -3.87
C GLU A 51 25.28 -15.91 -4.45
N ALA A 52 24.00 -15.78 -4.80
CA ALA A 52 23.39 -14.53 -5.25
C ALA A 52 23.15 -13.53 -4.11
N LYS A 53 23.46 -13.89 -2.86
CA LYS A 53 23.20 -13.09 -1.64
C LYS A 53 21.71 -12.77 -1.41
N LEU A 54 20.80 -13.51 -2.04
CA LEU A 54 19.35 -13.37 -1.85
C LEU A 54 18.86 -14.00 -0.54
N ILE A 55 19.67 -14.88 0.05
CA ILE A 55 19.45 -15.41 1.38
C ILE A 55 20.75 -15.32 2.21
N VAL A 56 20.57 -15.18 3.52
CA VAL A 56 21.65 -15.32 4.50
C VAL A 56 21.36 -16.51 5.40
N THR A 57 22.40 -17.10 5.96
CA THR A 57 22.25 -18.30 6.79
C THR A 57 22.86 -18.10 8.16
N HIS A 58 22.18 -18.64 9.17
CA HIS A 58 22.66 -18.65 10.55
C HIS A 58 22.69 -20.06 11.11
N LYS A 59 23.81 -20.50 11.69
CA LYS A 59 23.94 -21.79 12.35
C LYS A 59 23.54 -21.67 13.82
N LYS A 60 22.64 -22.57 14.25
CA LYS A 60 22.28 -22.74 15.65
C LYS A 60 22.41 -24.23 16.03
N GLY A 61 23.47 -24.57 16.75
CA GLY A 61 23.84 -25.94 17.00
C GLY A 61 24.19 -26.68 15.71
N ARG A 62 23.55 -27.83 15.47
CA ARG A 62 23.74 -28.65 14.25
C ARG A 62 22.86 -28.23 13.05
N PHE A 63 22.01 -27.22 13.25
CA PHE A 63 21.05 -26.77 12.23
C PHE A 63 21.51 -25.46 11.58
N LYS A 64 21.26 -25.35 10.26
CA LYS A 64 21.45 -24.13 9.46
C LYS A 64 20.06 -23.56 9.12
N TYR A 65 19.81 -22.34 9.51
CA TYR A 65 18.57 -21.61 9.26
C TYR A 65 18.79 -20.57 8.16
N HIS A 66 17.78 -20.38 7.32
CA HIS A 66 17.83 -19.52 6.15
C HIS A 66 16.90 -18.34 6.34
N TYR A 67 17.34 -17.16 5.91
CA TYR A 67 16.62 -15.89 6.00
C TYR A 67 16.68 -15.17 4.66
N LEU A 68 15.59 -14.54 4.24
CA LEU A 68 15.57 -13.69 3.07
C LEU A 68 16.48 -12.47 3.29
N ASN A 69 17.28 -12.13 2.28
CA ASN A 69 17.99 -10.87 2.20
C ASN A 69 17.46 -10.07 1.01
N ALA A 70 16.60 -9.09 1.28
CA ALA A 70 15.96 -8.28 0.25
C ALA A 70 16.85 -7.17 -0.33
N LEU A 71 17.98 -6.86 0.31
CA LEU A 71 18.84 -5.75 -0.10
C LEU A 71 19.30 -5.84 -1.56
N PRO A 72 19.81 -6.99 -2.07
CA PRO A 72 20.23 -7.08 -3.47
C PRO A 72 19.05 -6.93 -4.45
N LEU A 73 17.83 -7.31 -4.05
CA LEU A 73 16.63 -7.10 -4.87
C LEU A 73 16.28 -5.63 -4.94
N GLN A 74 16.35 -4.91 -3.82
CA GLN A 74 16.12 -3.47 -3.79
C GLN A 74 17.15 -2.74 -4.66
N GLU A 75 18.43 -3.07 -4.56
CA GLU A 75 19.49 -2.51 -5.41
C GLU A 75 19.23 -2.75 -6.90
N ALA A 76 18.69 -3.92 -7.27
CA ALA A 76 18.35 -4.23 -8.66
C ALA A 76 17.12 -3.43 -9.14
N ILE A 77 16.13 -3.22 -8.27
CA ILE A 77 14.94 -2.39 -8.54
C ILE A 77 15.39 -0.95 -8.78
N ASP A 78 16.11 -0.36 -7.84
CA ASP A 78 16.51 1.05 -7.88
C ASP A 78 17.39 1.35 -9.11
N ARG A 79 18.25 0.42 -9.47
CA ARG A 79 19.21 0.63 -10.57
C ARG A 79 18.65 0.35 -11.96
N TRP A 80 17.78 -0.64 -12.10
CA TRP A 80 17.36 -1.15 -13.42
C TRP A 80 15.87 -1.03 -13.69
N VAL A 81 15.05 -1.22 -12.67
CA VAL A 81 13.59 -1.30 -12.85
C VAL A 81 12.97 0.08 -12.72
N GLU A 82 13.27 0.79 -11.63
CA GLU A 82 12.67 2.09 -11.33
C GLU A 82 12.94 3.15 -12.41
N PRO A 83 14.17 3.33 -12.93
CA PRO A 83 14.42 4.29 -14.02
C PRO A 83 13.65 3.99 -15.31
N LEU A 84 13.37 2.71 -15.59
CA LEU A 84 12.58 2.32 -16.76
C LEU A 84 11.08 2.52 -16.55
N LEU A 85 10.60 2.40 -15.31
CA LEU A 85 9.18 2.61 -14.96
C LEU A 85 8.78 4.07 -14.88
N GLN A 86 9.74 4.97 -14.67
CA GLN A 86 9.50 6.42 -14.63
C GLN A 86 9.22 7.04 -16.02
N GLN A 87 9.31 6.29 -17.11
CA GLN A 87 8.95 6.77 -18.42
C GLN A 87 7.41 6.76 -18.60
N PRO A 88 6.76 7.94 -18.80
CA PRO A 88 5.30 8.06 -18.89
C PRO A 88 4.66 7.14 -19.95
N ALA A 89 5.35 6.95 -21.09
CA ALA A 89 4.87 6.10 -22.18
C ALA A 89 4.84 4.60 -21.80
N ALA A 90 5.85 4.10 -21.08
CA ALA A 90 5.88 2.71 -20.64
C ALA A 90 4.77 2.42 -19.62
N ARG A 91 4.47 3.39 -18.75
CA ARG A 91 3.39 3.29 -17.76
C ARG A 91 2.00 3.27 -18.41
N ALA A 92 1.78 4.12 -19.43
CA ALA A 92 0.54 4.15 -20.19
C ALA A 92 0.25 2.82 -20.92
N VAL A 93 1.26 2.23 -21.56
CA VAL A 93 1.15 0.93 -22.27
C VAL A 93 0.88 -0.21 -21.28
N LEU A 94 1.52 -0.22 -20.12
CA LEU A 94 1.30 -1.23 -19.07
C LEU A 94 -0.10 -1.11 -18.47
N ASN A 95 -0.62 0.09 -18.28
CA ASN A 95 -1.99 0.32 -17.80
C ASN A 95 -3.02 -0.17 -18.82
N LEU A 96 -2.82 0.12 -20.12
CA LEU A 96 -3.69 -0.35 -21.19
C LEU A 96 -3.69 -1.88 -21.28
N LYS A 97 -2.52 -2.53 -21.17
CA LYS A 97 -2.39 -3.98 -21.16
C LYS A 97 -3.14 -4.62 -19.96
N THR A 98 -3.04 -4.02 -18.78
CA THR A 98 -3.72 -4.50 -17.56
C THR A 98 -5.24 -4.38 -17.68
N GLN A 99 -5.76 -3.33 -18.32
CA GLN A 99 -7.19 -3.18 -18.60
C GLN A 99 -7.71 -4.25 -19.57
N LEU A 100 -6.89 -4.67 -20.52
CA LEU A 100 -7.26 -5.66 -21.55
C LEU A 100 -7.13 -7.12 -21.06
N GLU A 101 -6.18 -7.42 -20.18
CA GLU A 101 -5.86 -8.79 -19.75
C GLU A 101 -6.48 -9.19 -18.41
N GLY A 102 -7.13 -8.27 -17.67
CA GLY A 102 -7.90 -8.58 -16.45
C GLY A 102 -7.08 -9.14 -15.25
N THR A 103 -5.77 -9.08 -15.30
CA THR A 103 -4.90 -9.58 -14.22
C THR A 103 -4.65 -8.50 -13.17
N PRO A 104 -4.87 -8.73 -11.87
CA PRO A 104 -4.60 -7.74 -10.84
C PRO A 104 -3.10 -7.53 -10.73
N LYS A 105 -2.63 -6.36 -11.17
CA LYS A 105 -1.24 -5.94 -11.05
C LYS A 105 -0.95 -5.59 -9.58
N MET A 106 0.01 -6.26 -8.98
CA MET A 106 0.64 -5.77 -7.74
C MET A 106 1.49 -4.54 -8.09
N THR A 107 0.86 -3.39 -8.21
CA THR A 107 1.58 -2.12 -8.31
C THR A 107 1.96 -1.67 -6.92
N LYS A 108 3.24 -1.33 -6.72
CA LYS A 108 3.67 -0.65 -5.49
C LYS A 108 2.88 0.66 -5.38
N PRO A 109 2.29 0.97 -4.22
CA PRO A 109 1.63 2.25 -4.02
C PRO A 109 2.63 3.40 -4.12
N ASP A 110 2.20 4.53 -4.67
CA ASP A 110 3.01 5.77 -4.70
C ASP A 110 3.14 6.35 -3.28
N PHE A 111 2.12 6.10 -2.44
CA PHE A 111 2.12 6.44 -1.02
C PHE A 111 1.47 5.31 -0.21
N MET A 112 2.06 4.97 0.93
CA MET A 112 1.51 3.99 1.88
C MET A 112 1.70 4.50 3.31
N MET A 113 0.67 4.34 4.13
CA MET A 113 0.72 4.66 5.55
C MET A 113 -0.04 3.61 6.35
N GLN A 114 0.49 3.26 7.52
CA GLN A 114 -0.18 2.40 8.49
C GLN A 114 -0.33 3.12 9.83
N THR A 115 -1.47 2.95 10.47
CA THR A 115 -1.72 3.48 11.81
C THR A 115 -2.53 2.48 12.63
N TYR A 116 -2.27 2.46 13.95
CA TYR A 116 -3.06 1.71 14.92
C TYR A 116 -4.00 2.66 15.65
N ILE A 117 -5.28 2.29 15.70
CA ILE A 117 -6.35 3.10 16.28
C ILE A 117 -7.04 2.26 17.36
N HIS A 118 -7.19 2.80 18.56
CA HIS A 118 -7.93 2.13 19.63
C HIS A 118 -9.43 2.28 19.38
N CYS A 119 -9.99 1.33 18.64
CA CYS A 119 -11.40 1.29 18.28
C CYS A 119 -11.82 -0.11 17.82
N THR A 120 -13.13 -0.33 17.76
CA THR A 120 -13.67 -1.54 17.14
C THR A 120 -13.64 -1.45 15.60
N GLN A 121 -13.60 -2.60 14.95
CA GLN A 121 -13.65 -2.69 13.49
C GLN A 121 -14.93 -2.02 12.92
N ASP A 122 -16.04 -2.12 13.63
CA ASP A 122 -17.32 -1.50 13.23
C ASP A 122 -17.26 0.03 13.31
N ALA A 123 -16.66 0.57 14.37
CA ALA A 123 -16.46 2.01 14.50
C ALA A 123 -15.55 2.57 13.41
N LEU A 124 -14.45 1.88 13.11
CA LEU A 124 -13.56 2.29 12.04
C LEU A 124 -14.23 2.20 10.66
N TRP A 125 -14.96 1.11 10.39
CA TRP A 125 -15.72 0.96 9.16
C TRP A 125 -16.74 2.07 8.98
N HIS A 126 -17.51 2.38 10.03
CA HIS A 126 -18.49 3.47 10.03
C HIS A 126 -17.81 4.82 9.76
N ALA A 127 -16.72 5.12 10.45
CA ALA A 127 -15.97 6.36 10.24
C ALA A 127 -15.50 6.56 8.79
N LEU A 128 -15.09 5.49 8.12
CA LEU A 128 -14.59 5.55 6.75
C LEU A 128 -15.70 5.61 5.69
N THR A 129 -16.90 5.09 5.98
CA THR A 129 -17.98 4.96 5.00
C THR A 129 -19.13 5.92 5.23
N ASP A 130 -19.30 6.48 6.41
CA ASP A 130 -20.35 7.44 6.72
C ASP A 130 -19.92 8.87 6.41
N ALA A 131 -20.82 9.65 5.80
CA ALA A 131 -20.50 11.01 5.36
C ALA A 131 -20.36 11.99 6.54
N GLU A 132 -21.22 11.89 7.55
CA GLU A 132 -21.21 12.77 8.71
C GLU A 132 -19.97 12.50 9.56
N ALA A 133 -19.65 11.22 9.79
CA ALA A 133 -18.43 10.81 10.45
C ALA A 133 -17.16 11.28 9.68
N ASN A 134 -17.16 11.16 8.34
CA ASN A 134 -16.06 11.63 7.51
C ASN A 134 -15.84 13.14 7.64
N ALA A 135 -16.91 13.93 7.62
CA ALA A 135 -16.83 15.38 7.84
C ALA A 135 -16.30 15.73 9.24
N ALA A 136 -16.59 14.91 10.26
CA ALA A 136 -16.17 15.17 11.63
C ALA A 136 -14.65 15.12 11.83
N TYR A 137 -13.95 14.17 11.18
CA TYR A 137 -12.50 14.02 11.35
C TYR A 137 -11.66 14.61 10.23
N ASN A 138 -12.24 14.95 9.07
CA ASN A 138 -11.47 15.53 7.98
C ASN A 138 -10.96 16.92 8.36
N PHE A 139 -9.69 17.17 8.12
CA PHE A 139 -9.00 18.38 8.61
C PHE A 139 -9.39 19.67 7.88
N VAL A 140 -9.92 19.60 6.67
CA VAL A 140 -10.28 20.76 5.82
C VAL A 140 -11.77 20.82 5.51
N ALA A 141 -12.43 19.66 5.34
CA ALA A 141 -13.80 19.61 4.87
C ALA A 141 -14.76 20.39 5.79
N GLY A 142 -15.55 21.29 5.21
CA GLY A 142 -16.67 21.94 5.88
C GLY A 142 -17.85 20.98 6.05
N SER A 143 -18.08 20.15 5.02
CA SER A 143 -19.12 19.12 5.01
C SER A 143 -18.74 17.95 4.13
N CYS A 144 -19.42 16.81 4.33
CA CYS A 144 -19.32 15.65 3.45
C CYS A 144 -20.74 15.15 3.16
N VAL A 145 -21.03 14.83 1.92
CA VAL A 145 -22.35 14.35 1.49
C VAL A 145 -22.19 13.03 0.74
N ARG A 146 -23.03 12.06 1.07
CA ARG A 146 -23.09 10.80 0.34
C ARG A 146 -24.10 10.88 -0.83
N ALA A 147 -23.65 10.54 -2.02
CA ALA A 147 -24.46 10.45 -3.23
C ALA A 147 -24.24 9.07 -3.88
N GLY A 148 -25.06 8.09 -3.52
CA GLY A 148 -24.88 6.69 -3.93
C GLY A 148 -23.56 6.10 -3.41
N ASN A 149 -22.68 5.69 -4.33
CA ASN A 149 -21.34 5.19 -3.99
C ASN A 149 -20.27 6.29 -3.92
N LYS A 150 -20.67 7.57 -3.87
CA LYS A 150 -19.75 8.70 -3.79
C LYS A 150 -19.82 9.37 -2.42
N LEU A 151 -18.68 9.75 -1.88
CA LEU A 151 -18.51 10.72 -0.82
C LEU A 151 -17.97 12.02 -1.44
N VAL A 152 -18.74 13.08 -1.31
CA VAL A 152 -18.40 14.41 -1.82
C VAL A 152 -18.04 15.29 -0.64
N LEU A 153 -16.75 15.58 -0.50
CA LEU A 153 -16.23 16.48 0.51
C LEU A 153 -16.22 17.91 -0.05
N LYS A 154 -16.67 18.86 0.76
CA LYS A 154 -16.78 20.25 0.38
C LYS A 154 -15.94 21.14 1.30
N PHE A 155 -15.45 22.24 0.76
CA PHE A 155 -14.87 23.31 1.55
C PHE A 155 -15.93 24.03 2.42
N PRO A 156 -15.53 24.87 3.38
CA PRO A 156 -16.47 25.66 4.19
C PRO A 156 -17.34 26.63 3.38
N ASP A 157 -16.93 26.99 2.16
CA ASP A 157 -17.70 27.82 1.22
C ASP A 157 -18.67 27.03 0.32
N ASP A 158 -18.85 25.73 0.61
CA ASP A 158 -19.72 24.78 -0.11
C ASP A 158 -19.19 24.35 -1.50
N SER A 159 -18.04 24.83 -1.94
CA SER A 159 -17.40 24.35 -3.15
C SER A 159 -16.89 22.91 -2.99
N VAL A 160 -16.88 22.15 -4.09
CA VAL A 160 -16.40 20.76 -4.04
C VAL A 160 -14.88 20.76 -3.86
N MET A 161 -14.42 20.02 -2.86
CA MET A 161 -13.00 19.84 -2.56
C MET A 161 -12.48 18.52 -3.15
N LEU A 162 -13.21 17.42 -2.92
CA LEU A 162 -12.76 16.08 -3.23
C LEU A 162 -13.96 15.16 -3.46
N VAL A 163 -13.91 14.35 -4.52
CA VAL A 163 -14.90 13.30 -4.77
C VAL A 163 -14.22 11.94 -4.64
N LEU A 164 -14.69 11.14 -3.70
CA LEU A 164 -14.28 9.76 -3.51
C LEU A 164 -15.39 8.84 -4.06
N THR A 165 -15.07 8.00 -5.05
CA THR A 165 -16.04 7.05 -5.59
C THR A 165 -15.64 5.64 -5.16
N GLU A 166 -16.46 5.00 -4.34
CA GLU A 166 -16.26 3.61 -3.92
C GLU A 166 -16.41 2.68 -5.12
N THR A 167 -15.34 1.98 -5.48
CA THR A 167 -15.30 1.06 -6.62
C THR A 167 -15.47 -0.39 -6.18
N LYS A 168 -14.99 -0.73 -4.98
CA LYS A 168 -15.13 -2.05 -4.40
C LYS A 168 -15.14 -1.99 -2.88
N LEU A 169 -16.10 -2.67 -2.28
CA LEU A 169 -16.23 -2.79 -0.84
C LEU A 169 -16.20 -4.26 -0.44
N THR A 170 -15.32 -4.61 0.50
CA THR A 170 -15.39 -5.85 1.27
C THR A 170 -15.71 -5.45 2.70
N PRO A 171 -16.93 -5.72 3.17
CA PRO A 171 -17.42 -5.19 4.45
C PRO A 171 -16.41 -5.37 5.59
N LYS A 172 -16.17 -4.29 6.32
CA LYS A 172 -15.30 -4.17 7.49
C LYS A 172 -13.80 -4.41 7.25
N THR A 173 -13.38 -4.85 6.07
CA THR A 173 -11.97 -5.24 5.82
C THR A 173 -11.29 -4.41 4.73
N ARG A 174 -12.02 -3.97 3.67
CA ARG A 174 -11.38 -3.30 2.53
C ARG A 174 -12.32 -2.33 1.83
N ILE A 175 -11.80 -1.16 1.50
CA ILE A 175 -12.46 -0.12 0.71
C ILE A 175 -11.51 0.26 -0.42
N GLU A 176 -11.95 0.12 -1.67
CA GLU A 176 -11.24 0.62 -2.84
C GLU A 176 -12.04 1.79 -3.42
N SER A 177 -11.39 2.93 -3.62
CA SER A 177 -12.04 4.14 -4.11
C SER A 177 -11.15 4.89 -5.09
N THR A 178 -11.77 5.65 -5.99
CA THR A 178 -11.07 6.69 -6.73
C THR A 178 -10.93 7.95 -5.89
N PHE A 179 -9.96 8.78 -6.25
CA PHE A 179 -9.65 10.04 -5.59
C PHE A 179 -9.59 11.11 -6.66
N GLU A 180 -10.58 12.01 -6.67
CA GLU A 180 -10.74 13.05 -7.68
C GLU A 180 -10.71 14.43 -6.98
N PRO A 181 -9.54 15.09 -6.96
CA PRO A 181 -9.36 16.38 -6.29
C PRO A 181 -9.89 17.53 -7.15
N HIS A 182 -10.50 18.52 -6.51
CA HIS A 182 -11.05 19.72 -7.15
C HIS A 182 -10.40 21.04 -6.68
N TRP A 183 -9.30 20.97 -5.92
CA TRP A 183 -8.63 22.16 -5.37
C TRP A 183 -7.72 22.91 -6.34
N ALA A 184 -7.41 22.34 -7.50
CA ALA A 184 -6.53 22.97 -8.49
C ALA A 184 -7.22 24.06 -9.35
N GLY A 185 -8.53 24.27 -9.17
CA GLY A 185 -9.34 25.24 -9.92
C GLY A 185 -10.04 24.64 -11.15
N PRO A 186 -11.01 25.38 -11.73
CA PRO A 186 -11.90 24.85 -12.77
C PRO A 186 -11.22 24.59 -14.12
N ASP A 187 -10.09 25.23 -14.39
CA ASP A 187 -9.38 25.15 -15.67
C ASP A 187 -8.30 24.06 -15.70
N VAL A 188 -8.08 23.36 -14.58
CA VAL A 188 -7.10 22.27 -14.51
C VAL A 188 -7.80 20.94 -14.76
N PRO A 189 -7.31 20.09 -15.70
CA PRO A 189 -7.86 18.76 -15.91
C PRO A 189 -7.92 17.96 -14.61
N LEU A 190 -9.09 17.36 -14.34
CA LEU A 190 -9.27 16.50 -13.19
C LEU A 190 -8.55 15.18 -13.44
N GLU A 191 -7.38 15.03 -12.84
CA GLU A 191 -6.64 13.78 -12.88
C GLU A 191 -7.05 12.92 -11.69
N GLN A 192 -7.60 11.75 -12.00
CA GLN A 192 -8.12 10.81 -11.02
C GLN A 192 -7.06 9.79 -10.65
N SER A 193 -6.83 9.62 -9.36
CA SER A 193 -6.04 8.56 -8.77
C SER A 193 -6.93 7.56 -8.01
N ARG A 194 -6.35 6.57 -7.38
CA ARG A 194 -7.11 5.56 -6.60
C ARG A 194 -6.41 5.27 -5.28
N PHE A 195 -7.19 4.91 -4.27
CA PHE A 195 -6.65 4.48 -3.00
C PHE A 195 -7.40 3.28 -2.43
N VAL A 196 -6.77 2.62 -1.49
CA VAL A 196 -7.28 1.43 -0.81
C VAL A 196 -7.09 1.59 0.68
N TYR A 197 -8.17 1.41 1.44
CA TYR A 197 -8.11 1.16 2.87
C TYR A 197 -8.18 -0.35 3.15
N MET A 198 -7.31 -0.83 4.02
CA MET A 198 -7.36 -2.18 4.58
C MET A 198 -7.46 -2.09 6.10
N ILE A 199 -8.41 -2.81 6.68
CA ILE A 199 -8.73 -2.80 8.11
C ILE A 199 -8.45 -4.19 8.66
N GLU A 200 -7.56 -4.28 9.63
CA GLU A 200 -7.20 -5.52 10.32
C GLU A 200 -7.39 -5.36 11.83
N PRO A 201 -8.30 -6.14 12.45
CA PRO A 201 -8.49 -6.10 13.89
C PRO A 201 -7.28 -6.69 14.61
N GLN A 202 -6.83 -6.01 15.68
CA GLN A 202 -5.65 -6.37 16.49
C GLN A 202 -5.97 -6.23 17.98
N GLY A 203 -6.72 -7.19 18.53
CA GLY A 203 -7.20 -7.13 19.91
C GLY A 203 -8.17 -5.96 20.13
N GLU A 204 -7.82 -5.02 21.02
CA GLU A 204 -8.62 -3.81 21.27
C GLU A 204 -8.35 -2.67 20.28
N ASN A 205 -7.47 -2.90 19.31
CA ASN A 205 -7.11 -1.93 18.28
C ASN A 205 -7.47 -2.44 16.88
N CYS A 206 -7.53 -1.52 15.92
CA CYS A 206 -7.52 -1.83 14.51
C CYS A 206 -6.26 -1.26 13.86
N MET A 207 -5.62 -2.03 13.01
CA MET A 207 -4.61 -1.53 12.09
C MET A 207 -5.32 -1.07 10.82
N LEU A 208 -5.15 0.19 10.47
CA LEU A 208 -5.60 0.77 9.21
C LEU A 208 -4.38 0.97 8.30
N THR A 209 -4.39 0.33 7.15
CA THR A 209 -3.43 0.56 6.07
C THR A 209 -4.10 1.35 4.96
N LEU A 210 -3.49 2.44 4.57
CA LEU A 210 -3.84 3.24 3.38
C LEU A 210 -2.76 3.03 2.32
N GLU A 211 -3.18 2.69 1.13
CA GLU A 211 -2.34 2.66 -0.08
C GLU A 211 -2.94 3.60 -1.12
N HIS A 212 -2.15 4.51 -1.68
CA HIS A 212 -2.57 5.42 -2.74
C HIS A 212 -1.71 5.17 -3.99
N TYR A 213 -2.37 5.10 -5.14
CA TYR A 213 -1.81 4.68 -6.42
C TYR A 213 -2.14 5.71 -7.49
N ASP A 214 -1.26 5.81 -8.48
CA ASP A 214 -1.45 6.63 -9.65
C ASP A 214 -1.61 8.13 -9.31
N ILE A 215 -0.85 8.60 -8.28
CA ILE A 215 -0.85 10.02 -7.89
C ILE A 215 -0.21 10.84 -9.03
N PRO A 216 -0.93 11.82 -9.58
CA PRO A 216 -0.41 12.66 -10.65
C PRO A 216 0.82 13.48 -10.23
N ALA A 217 1.72 13.73 -11.16
CA ALA A 217 2.86 14.61 -10.93
C ALA A 217 2.38 16.03 -10.56
N GLY A 218 3.02 16.66 -9.58
CA GLY A 218 2.62 17.97 -9.07
C GLY A 218 1.58 17.90 -7.94
N GLN A 219 1.18 16.72 -7.50
CA GLN A 219 0.28 16.53 -6.36
C GLN A 219 0.99 15.99 -5.11
N GLU A 220 2.22 16.45 -4.84
CA GLU A 220 3.03 16.00 -3.69
C GLU A 220 2.35 16.31 -2.34
N GLY A 221 1.46 17.32 -2.28
CA GLY A 221 0.68 17.65 -1.09
C GLY A 221 -0.34 16.59 -0.65
N VAL A 222 -0.67 15.63 -1.52
CA VAL A 222 -1.61 14.53 -1.19
C VAL A 222 -1.11 13.69 -0.02
N ALA A 223 0.20 13.42 0.05
CA ALA A 223 0.80 12.67 1.16
C ALA A 223 0.61 13.38 2.51
N ASP A 224 0.86 14.70 2.57
CA ASP A 224 0.63 15.50 3.77
C ASP A 224 -0.86 15.55 4.15
N GLY A 225 -1.75 15.68 3.16
CA GLY A 225 -3.20 15.59 3.35
C GLY A 225 -3.62 14.26 4.01
N TRP A 226 -3.05 13.14 3.58
CA TRP A 226 -3.31 11.85 4.18
C TRP A 226 -2.81 11.74 5.63
N HIS A 227 -1.61 12.27 5.92
CA HIS A 227 -1.10 12.32 7.30
C HIS A 227 -2.06 13.05 8.24
N ARG A 228 -2.56 14.21 7.82
CA ARG A 228 -3.52 15.01 8.61
C ARG A 228 -4.87 14.33 8.73
N THR A 229 -5.40 13.75 7.64
CA THR A 229 -6.68 13.01 7.65
C THR A 229 -6.62 11.81 8.60
N LEU A 230 -5.57 10.99 8.53
CA LEU A 230 -5.46 9.82 9.41
C LEU A 230 -5.18 10.19 10.87
N ALA A 231 -4.46 11.28 11.13
CA ALA A 231 -4.30 11.82 12.48
C ALA A 231 -5.64 12.29 13.05
N GLY A 232 -6.44 13.02 12.26
CA GLY A 232 -7.78 13.44 12.62
C GLY A 232 -8.72 12.25 12.89
N LEU A 233 -8.74 11.26 12.00
CA LEU A 233 -9.52 10.03 12.16
C LEU A 233 -9.16 9.30 13.46
N LYS A 234 -7.86 9.11 13.72
CA LYS A 234 -7.39 8.45 14.94
C LYS A 234 -7.84 9.20 16.19
N THR A 235 -7.62 10.51 16.24
CA THR A 235 -8.01 11.33 17.39
C THR A 235 -9.52 11.30 17.60
N TRP A 236 -10.29 11.41 16.52
CA TRP A 236 -11.76 11.39 16.60
C TRP A 236 -12.30 10.06 17.12
N LEU A 237 -11.78 8.93 16.63
CA LEU A 237 -12.19 7.60 17.08
C LEU A 237 -11.79 7.32 18.54
N GLU A 238 -10.63 7.79 18.97
CA GLU A 238 -10.12 7.53 20.32
C GLU A 238 -10.66 8.48 21.39
N THR A 239 -11.06 9.71 21.00
CA THR A 239 -11.42 10.77 21.98
C THR A 239 -12.80 11.39 21.72
N GLY A 240 -13.41 11.16 20.56
CA GLY A 240 -14.64 11.84 20.13
C GLY A 240 -14.42 13.31 19.71
N GLN A 241 -13.19 13.80 19.70
CA GLN A 241 -12.87 15.20 19.37
C GLN A 241 -12.37 15.34 17.94
N SER A 242 -12.94 16.31 17.20
CA SER A 242 -12.45 16.70 15.88
C SER A 242 -11.19 17.54 15.99
N VAL A 243 -10.18 17.22 15.17
CA VAL A 243 -8.96 18.04 15.06
C VAL A 243 -9.00 18.82 13.74
N ARG A 244 -9.00 20.14 13.82
CA ARG A 244 -8.87 21.03 12.69
C ARG A 244 -7.46 21.59 12.71
N PHE A 245 -6.73 21.43 11.61
CA PHE A 245 -5.42 22.07 11.44
C PHE A 245 -5.66 23.44 10.85
N SER A 246 -5.32 24.52 11.59
CA SER A 246 -5.32 25.85 11.02
C SER A 246 -4.31 25.89 9.88
N HIS A 247 -4.72 26.39 8.70
CA HIS A 247 -3.75 26.82 7.72
C HIS A 247 -2.93 27.95 8.37
N ALA A 248 -1.65 27.70 8.63
CA ALA A 248 -0.73 28.82 8.80
C ALA A 248 -0.78 29.57 7.47
N GLU A 249 -1.32 30.77 7.49
CA GLU A 249 -1.23 31.70 6.37
C GLU A 249 0.23 31.77 5.97
N ALA A 250 0.53 31.44 4.72
CA ALA A 250 1.83 31.72 4.14
C ALA A 250 1.86 33.24 3.96
N GLU A 251 2.23 33.95 5.02
CA GLU A 251 2.63 35.37 4.93
C GLU A 251 4.05 35.43 4.34
N GLY A 252 4.17 36.19 3.25
CA GLY A 252 5.43 36.77 2.76
C GLY A 252 5.73 36.49 1.32
#